data_ae29565c52af2c32b03f0b2b5d06fffb
#
_entry.id   ae29565c52af2c32b03f0b2b5d06fffb
#
_cell.length_a   1.000
_cell.length_b   1.000
_cell.length_c   1.000
_cell.angle_alpha   90.00
_cell.angle_beta   90.00
_cell.angle_gamma   90.00
#
_symmetry.space_group_name_H-M   'P 1'
#
loop_
_entity.id
_entity.type
_entity.pdbx_description
1 polymer ?
#
loop_
_entity_poly.entity_id
_entity_poly.type
_entity_poly.pdbx_seq_one_letter_code
_entity_poly.pdbx_strand_id
1 'polypeptide(L)'
;MSTLLGRRVLLRPLGVADFAAWSEVRTRSGEWLLRWEPRRLPGQPDVTTDRDAFSVRCSARERERQLGTGYGFGIFVEGRFAGEINLSSIQRGPFQSAYVGYWIDEAVAGQGYTPEALVVLARFAFDDLRLHRIQVSIIPRNTASRRVVEKLKIRDEGVAERYLEINGVWEDHVRYAITAEEWQQRRDDLLAEWID
;
A
#
# COMPACT_ATOMS: atom_id res chain seq x y z
N MET A 1 -0.27 10.30 -16.43
CA MET A 1 0.01 9.38 -15.29
C MET A 1 0.07 10.22 -14.04
N SER A 2 -0.75 9.91 -13.03
CA SER A 2 -0.78 10.75 -11.82
C SER A 2 0.40 10.40 -10.92
N THR A 3 1.34 11.31 -10.80
CA THR A 3 2.38 11.30 -9.76
C THR A 3 1.83 12.05 -8.57
N LEU A 4 1.93 11.44 -7.38
CA LEU A 4 1.47 12.04 -6.13
C LEU A 4 2.71 12.42 -5.31
N LEU A 5 2.72 13.62 -4.77
CA LEU A 5 3.86 14.16 -4.04
C LEU A 5 3.55 14.27 -2.55
N GLY A 6 4.45 13.75 -1.73
CA GLY A 6 4.60 14.04 -0.31
C GLY A 6 5.77 15.00 -0.08
N ARG A 7 6.16 15.18 1.18
CA ARG A 7 7.32 16.00 1.57
C ARG A 7 8.63 15.32 1.17
N ARG A 8 8.76 14.02 1.43
CA ARG A 8 9.98 13.21 1.19
C ARG A 8 9.72 12.04 0.27
N VAL A 9 8.44 11.66 0.07
CA VAL A 9 8.06 10.55 -0.78
C VAL A 9 7.42 11.03 -2.07
N LEU A 10 7.68 10.29 -3.14
CA LEU A 10 7.01 10.42 -4.42
C LEU A 10 6.33 9.09 -4.73
N LEU A 11 5.04 9.12 -5.04
CA LEU A 11 4.28 7.94 -5.45
C LEU A 11 4.00 8.03 -6.95
N ARG A 12 4.44 7.03 -7.70
CA ARG A 12 4.10 6.89 -9.12
C ARG A 12 3.87 5.42 -9.50
N PRO A 13 3.09 5.15 -10.53
CA PRO A 13 2.97 3.81 -11.08
C PRO A 13 4.35 3.26 -11.48
N LEU A 14 4.53 1.95 -11.28
CA LEU A 14 5.73 1.26 -11.75
C LEU A 14 5.57 0.86 -13.21
N GLY A 15 6.66 0.91 -13.95
CA GLY A 15 6.79 0.40 -15.30
C GLY A 15 7.90 -0.65 -15.41
N VAL A 16 8.04 -1.25 -16.58
CA VAL A 16 9.05 -2.31 -16.84
C VAL A 16 10.49 -1.80 -16.59
N ALA A 17 10.73 -0.51 -16.77
CA ALA A 17 12.03 0.11 -16.51
C ALA A 17 12.43 0.07 -15.03
N ASP A 18 11.46 -0.06 -14.11
CA ASP A 18 11.72 -0.12 -12.68
C ASP A 18 12.12 -1.51 -12.18
N PHE A 19 12.10 -2.54 -13.05
CA PHE A 19 12.33 -3.92 -12.67
C PHE A 19 13.61 -4.13 -11.87
N ALA A 20 14.74 -3.58 -12.32
CA ALA A 20 16.02 -3.79 -11.66
C ALA A 20 16.02 -3.27 -10.20
N ALA A 21 15.56 -2.04 -9.98
CA ALA A 21 15.46 -1.45 -8.65
C ALA A 21 14.42 -2.17 -7.77
N TRP A 22 13.28 -2.54 -8.35
CA TRP A 22 12.22 -3.27 -7.66
C TRP A 22 12.71 -4.67 -7.24
N SER A 23 13.30 -5.43 -8.16
CA SER A 23 13.85 -6.77 -7.90
C SER A 23 14.93 -6.74 -6.82
N GLU A 24 15.87 -5.80 -6.88
CA GLU A 24 16.92 -5.62 -5.88
C GLU A 24 16.34 -5.44 -4.48
N VAL A 25 15.39 -4.49 -4.33
CA VAL A 25 14.76 -4.20 -3.03
C VAL A 25 13.96 -5.39 -2.52
N ARG A 26 13.20 -6.04 -3.39
CA ARG A 26 12.41 -7.24 -3.03
C ARG A 26 13.30 -8.41 -2.59
N THR A 27 14.42 -8.61 -3.27
CA THR A 27 15.36 -9.70 -2.94
C THR A 27 16.02 -9.46 -1.59
N ARG A 28 16.57 -8.26 -1.34
CA ARG A 28 17.25 -7.97 -0.07
C ARG A 28 16.30 -7.93 1.14
N SER A 29 15.04 -7.53 0.93
CA SER A 29 14.03 -7.48 1.98
C SER A 29 13.16 -8.75 2.05
N GLY A 30 13.51 -9.82 1.30
CA GLY A 30 12.67 -10.99 1.12
C GLY A 30 12.25 -11.65 2.42
N GLU A 31 13.20 -11.99 3.31
CA GLU A 31 12.92 -12.63 4.59
C GLU A 31 12.03 -11.78 5.51
N TRP A 32 12.23 -10.45 5.45
CA TRP A 32 11.46 -9.50 6.24
C TRP A 32 10.02 -9.35 5.74
N LEU A 33 9.78 -9.44 4.41
CA LEU A 33 8.47 -9.25 3.78
C LEU A 33 7.65 -10.55 3.70
N LEU A 34 8.26 -11.69 3.34
CA LEU A 34 7.56 -12.93 3.04
C LEU A 34 6.67 -13.44 4.18
N ARG A 35 7.04 -13.16 5.44
CA ARG A 35 6.25 -13.54 6.61
C ARG A 35 4.90 -12.83 6.71
N TRP A 36 4.69 -11.76 5.91
CA TRP A 36 3.51 -10.92 5.94
C TRP A 36 2.69 -10.97 4.66
N GLU A 37 3.10 -11.81 3.70
CA GLU A 37 2.53 -11.86 2.36
C GLU A 37 1.91 -13.22 2.06
N PRO A 38 0.92 -13.27 1.14
CA PRO A 38 0.41 -14.53 0.61
C PRO A 38 1.53 -15.36 -0.01
N ARG A 39 1.45 -16.66 0.16
CA ARG A 39 2.40 -17.59 -0.44
C ARG A 39 2.21 -17.60 -1.96
N ARG A 40 3.31 -17.58 -2.71
CA ARG A 40 3.29 -17.81 -4.15
C ARG A 40 2.82 -19.24 -4.42
N LEU A 41 1.86 -19.39 -5.35
CA LEU A 41 1.36 -20.71 -5.73
C LEU A 41 2.41 -21.49 -6.54
N PRO A 42 2.47 -22.83 -6.41
CA PRO A 42 3.33 -23.64 -7.24
C PRO A 42 3.08 -23.40 -8.74
N GLY A 43 4.15 -23.28 -9.52
CA GLY A 43 4.07 -23.04 -10.97
C GLY A 43 3.87 -21.58 -11.38
N GLN A 44 3.62 -20.66 -10.44
CA GLN A 44 3.60 -19.23 -10.78
C GLN A 44 5.03 -18.70 -10.98
N PRO A 45 5.27 -17.87 -12.03
CA PRO A 45 6.55 -17.19 -12.22
C PRO A 45 6.95 -16.36 -11.00
N ASP A 46 8.23 -16.32 -10.71
CA ASP A 46 8.73 -15.45 -9.67
C ASP A 46 8.93 -14.03 -10.19
N VAL A 47 7.97 -13.19 -9.90
CA VAL A 47 8.01 -11.76 -10.30
C VAL A 47 9.31 -11.07 -9.84
N THR A 48 9.93 -11.56 -8.77
CA THR A 48 11.16 -10.95 -8.21
C THR A 48 12.38 -11.19 -9.12
N THR A 49 12.42 -12.31 -9.82
CA THR A 49 13.55 -12.70 -10.68
C THR A 49 13.21 -12.71 -12.16
N ASP A 50 11.93 -12.70 -12.50
CA ASP A 50 11.43 -12.80 -13.88
C ASP A 50 10.89 -11.44 -14.35
N ARG A 51 11.64 -10.81 -15.27
CA ARG A 51 11.30 -9.50 -15.84
C ARG A 51 10.00 -9.52 -16.66
N ASP A 52 9.71 -10.64 -17.33
CA ASP A 52 8.50 -10.75 -18.15
C ASP A 52 7.27 -10.89 -17.23
N ALA A 53 7.37 -11.66 -16.15
CA ALA A 53 6.35 -11.72 -15.12
C ALA A 53 6.12 -10.35 -14.46
N PHE A 54 7.17 -9.58 -14.22
CA PHE A 54 7.05 -8.20 -13.72
C PHE A 54 6.36 -7.29 -14.74
N SER A 55 6.66 -7.44 -16.05
CA SER A 55 5.98 -6.69 -17.11
C SER A 55 4.48 -6.98 -17.16
N VAL A 56 4.10 -8.25 -17.07
CA VAL A 56 2.70 -8.67 -16.97
C VAL A 56 2.01 -8.05 -15.74
N ARG A 57 2.68 -8.05 -14.60
CA ARG A 57 2.19 -7.39 -13.38
C ARG A 57 1.97 -5.89 -13.57
N CYS A 58 2.91 -5.19 -14.20
CA CYS A 58 2.76 -3.75 -14.49
C CYS A 58 1.56 -3.49 -15.42
N SER A 59 1.38 -4.32 -16.45
CA SER A 59 0.25 -4.23 -17.38
C SER A 59 -1.10 -4.47 -16.69
N ALA A 60 -1.15 -5.45 -15.77
CA ALA A 60 -2.34 -5.71 -14.97
C ALA A 60 -2.70 -4.52 -14.07
N ARG A 61 -1.71 -3.90 -13.41
CA ARG A 61 -1.90 -2.70 -12.58
C ARG A 61 -2.35 -1.48 -13.40
N GLU A 62 -1.83 -1.34 -14.62
CA GLU A 62 -2.30 -0.31 -15.55
C GLU A 62 -3.77 -0.51 -15.92
N ARG A 63 -4.16 -1.75 -16.21
CA ARG A 63 -5.56 -2.09 -16.52
C ARG A 63 -6.49 -1.84 -15.33
N GLU A 64 -6.11 -2.22 -14.11
CA GLU A 64 -6.87 -1.90 -12.89
C GLU A 64 -7.12 -0.39 -12.76
N ARG A 65 -6.08 0.41 -13.01
CA ARG A 65 -6.17 1.88 -12.96
C ARG A 65 -7.11 2.42 -14.04
N GLN A 66 -7.02 1.93 -15.27
CA GLN A 66 -7.91 2.35 -16.36
C GLN A 66 -9.38 2.01 -16.07
N LEU A 67 -9.63 0.87 -15.43
CA LEU A 67 -10.95 0.45 -15.00
C LEU A 67 -11.43 1.13 -13.70
N GLY A 68 -10.55 1.85 -13.01
CA GLY A 68 -10.86 2.44 -11.72
C GLY A 68 -11.07 1.44 -10.58
N THR A 69 -10.58 0.21 -10.73
CA THR A 69 -10.73 -0.88 -9.75
C THR A 69 -9.55 -1.01 -8.78
N GLY A 70 -8.42 -0.36 -9.11
CA GLY A 70 -7.23 -0.35 -8.28
C GLY A 70 -6.19 0.65 -8.75
N TYR A 71 -5.36 1.14 -7.83
CA TYR A 71 -4.25 2.06 -8.09
C TYR A 71 -3.02 1.61 -7.31
N GLY A 72 -2.03 1.09 -8.03
CA GLY A 72 -0.74 0.69 -7.46
C GLY A 72 0.33 1.75 -7.72
N PHE A 73 1.12 2.06 -6.69
CA PHE A 73 2.21 3.02 -6.75
C PHE A 73 3.49 2.44 -6.14
N GLY A 74 4.62 2.70 -6.80
CA GLY A 74 5.92 2.63 -6.15
C GLY A 74 6.12 3.84 -5.24
N ILE A 75 6.72 3.59 -4.08
CA ILE A 75 7.20 4.63 -3.16
C ILE A 75 8.65 4.93 -3.52
N PHE A 76 8.94 6.18 -3.81
CA PHE A 76 10.30 6.66 -4.09
C PHE A 76 10.72 7.67 -3.04
N VAL A 77 11.93 7.52 -2.52
CA VAL A 77 12.59 8.40 -1.56
C VAL A 77 13.91 8.87 -2.17
N GLU A 78 14.13 10.16 -2.26
CA GLU A 78 15.32 10.74 -2.90
C GLU A 78 15.60 10.15 -4.30
N GLY A 79 14.54 9.90 -5.07
CA GLY A 79 14.63 9.32 -6.41
C GLY A 79 14.89 7.80 -6.46
N ARG A 80 15.05 7.13 -5.31
CA ARG A 80 15.29 5.68 -5.21
C ARG A 80 14.01 4.94 -4.86
N PHE A 81 13.79 3.80 -5.49
CA PHE A 81 12.68 2.93 -5.16
C PHE A 81 12.83 2.37 -3.74
N ALA A 82 11.78 2.50 -2.93
CA ALA A 82 11.79 2.14 -1.53
C ALA A 82 10.65 1.19 -1.10
N GLY A 83 9.63 0.96 -1.93
CA GLY A 83 8.50 0.11 -1.58
C GLY A 83 7.29 0.35 -2.45
N GLU A 84 6.16 -0.18 -2.04
CA GLU A 84 4.90 0.03 -2.74
C GLU A 84 3.75 0.35 -1.78
N ILE A 85 2.77 1.09 -2.29
CA ILE A 85 1.49 1.32 -1.65
C ILE A 85 0.38 1.26 -2.72
N ASN A 86 -0.79 0.73 -2.36
CA ASN A 86 -1.86 0.57 -3.32
C ASN A 86 -3.25 0.78 -2.70
N LEU A 87 -4.19 1.18 -3.55
CA LEU A 87 -5.62 1.01 -3.36
C LEU A 87 -6.05 -0.19 -4.20
N SER A 88 -6.71 -1.15 -3.61
CA SER A 88 -7.20 -2.35 -4.29
C SER A 88 -8.67 -2.60 -4.02
N SER A 89 -9.29 -3.41 -4.88
CA SER A 89 -10.71 -3.80 -4.77
C SER A 89 -11.63 -2.59 -4.55
N ILE A 90 -11.45 -1.55 -5.35
CA ILE A 90 -12.30 -0.36 -5.30
C ILE A 90 -13.71 -0.76 -5.71
N GLN A 91 -14.63 -0.61 -4.80
CA GLN A 91 -16.06 -0.85 -5.04
C GLN A 91 -16.80 0.47 -4.95
N ARG A 92 -17.59 0.75 -5.98
CA ARG A 92 -18.44 1.93 -6.09
C ARG A 92 -19.87 1.65 -5.58
N GLY A 93 -20.84 2.43 -6.00
CA GLY A 93 -22.22 2.34 -5.53
C GLY A 93 -22.32 2.73 -4.06
N PRO A 94 -23.11 2.05 -3.25
CA PRO A 94 -23.31 2.40 -1.83
C PRO A 94 -22.10 2.11 -0.95
N PHE A 95 -21.12 1.32 -1.41
CA PHE A 95 -19.95 0.94 -0.63
C PHE A 95 -18.82 1.98 -0.68
N GLN A 96 -18.51 2.56 -1.85
CA GLN A 96 -17.49 3.60 -2.06
C GLN A 96 -16.21 3.39 -1.25
N SER A 97 -15.66 2.17 -1.31
CA SER A 97 -14.59 1.74 -0.40
C SER A 97 -13.45 1.06 -1.16
N ALA A 98 -12.25 1.09 -0.56
CA ALA A 98 -11.07 0.40 -1.04
C ALA A 98 -10.24 -0.17 0.12
N TYR A 99 -9.41 -1.17 -0.21
CA TYR A 99 -8.37 -1.69 0.67
C TYR A 99 -7.04 -1.01 0.37
N VAL A 100 -6.28 -0.76 1.42
CA VAL A 100 -4.90 -0.26 1.32
C VAL A 100 -3.94 -1.37 1.71
N GLY A 101 -2.97 -1.64 0.85
CA GLY A 101 -1.81 -2.47 1.14
C GLY A 101 -0.53 -1.69 0.93
N TYR A 102 0.50 -1.97 1.73
CA TYR A 102 1.82 -1.35 1.58
C TYR A 102 2.93 -2.25 2.09
N TRP A 103 4.10 -2.02 1.57
CA TRP A 103 5.35 -2.55 2.09
C TRP A 103 6.48 -1.54 1.83
N ILE A 104 7.54 -1.62 2.62
CA ILE A 104 8.71 -0.75 2.53
C ILE A 104 9.98 -1.59 2.60
N ASP A 105 11.04 -1.15 1.96
CA ASP A 105 12.38 -1.69 2.07
C ASP A 105 12.83 -1.68 3.54
N GLU A 106 13.34 -2.82 4.02
CA GLU A 106 13.86 -2.95 5.38
C GLU A 106 14.92 -1.90 5.71
N ALA A 107 15.78 -1.57 4.73
CA ALA A 107 16.88 -0.61 4.89
C ALA A 107 16.41 0.81 5.23
N VAL A 108 15.17 1.18 4.88
CA VAL A 108 14.61 2.51 5.13
C VAL A 108 13.35 2.46 6.01
N ALA A 109 13.05 1.29 6.58
CA ALA A 109 11.94 1.13 7.49
C ALA A 109 12.13 1.98 8.77
N GLY A 110 11.02 2.38 9.40
CA GLY A 110 11.05 3.14 10.65
C GLY A 110 11.29 4.65 10.51
N GLN A 111 11.63 5.14 9.31
CA GLN A 111 11.96 6.55 9.07
C GLN A 111 10.74 7.44 8.78
N GLY A 112 9.52 6.88 8.81
CA GLY A 112 8.29 7.65 8.63
C GLY A 112 7.83 7.77 7.17
N TYR A 113 8.47 7.13 6.21
CA TYR A 113 8.07 7.20 4.80
C TYR A 113 6.73 6.51 4.52
N THR A 114 6.45 5.39 5.17
CA THR A 114 5.17 4.68 4.98
C THR A 114 3.97 5.47 5.52
N PRO A 115 3.99 6.06 6.73
CA PRO A 115 2.91 6.96 7.16
C PRO A 115 2.71 8.14 6.21
N GLU A 116 3.79 8.78 5.75
CA GLU A 116 3.71 9.87 4.77
C GLU A 116 3.06 9.40 3.45
N ALA A 117 3.50 8.26 2.91
CA ALA A 117 2.91 7.66 1.70
C ALA A 117 1.41 7.35 1.88
N LEU A 118 1.01 6.90 3.07
CA LEU A 118 -0.40 6.61 3.38
C LEU A 118 -1.23 7.90 3.43
N VAL A 119 -0.71 9.02 3.95
CA VAL A 119 -1.41 10.32 3.91
C VAL A 119 -1.54 10.83 2.48
N VAL A 120 -0.48 10.70 1.66
CA VAL A 120 -0.53 11.04 0.22
C VAL A 120 -1.59 10.21 -0.51
N LEU A 121 -1.63 8.90 -0.24
CA LEU A 121 -2.63 8.02 -0.83
C LEU A 121 -4.05 8.33 -0.33
N ALA A 122 -4.23 8.66 0.95
CA ALA A 122 -5.51 9.04 1.52
C ALA A 122 -6.05 10.33 0.86
N ARG A 123 -5.20 11.35 0.67
CA ARG A 123 -5.55 12.54 -0.09
C ARG A 123 -6.07 12.18 -1.48
N PHE A 124 -5.36 11.35 -2.23
CA PHE A 124 -5.79 10.88 -3.53
C PHE A 124 -7.12 10.12 -3.47
N ALA A 125 -7.29 9.23 -2.50
CA ALA A 125 -8.49 8.42 -2.36
C ALA A 125 -9.74 9.27 -2.06
N PHE A 126 -9.64 10.25 -1.16
CA PHE A 126 -10.76 11.07 -0.73
C PHE A 126 -10.98 12.30 -1.61
N ASP A 127 -9.92 13.02 -1.95
CA ASP A 127 -10.04 14.30 -2.66
C ASP A 127 -10.23 14.09 -4.17
N ASP A 128 -9.50 13.14 -4.79
CA ASP A 128 -9.55 12.90 -6.23
C ASP A 128 -10.55 11.79 -6.61
N LEU A 129 -10.46 10.62 -5.97
CA LEU A 129 -11.31 9.48 -6.28
C LEU A 129 -12.69 9.54 -5.62
N ARG A 130 -12.88 10.45 -4.63
CA ARG A 130 -14.15 10.61 -3.91
C ARG A 130 -14.64 9.31 -3.27
N LEU A 131 -13.73 8.51 -2.74
CA LEU A 131 -14.10 7.36 -1.94
C LEU A 131 -14.65 7.83 -0.59
N HIS A 132 -15.55 7.02 -0.02
CA HIS A 132 -16.07 7.28 1.32
C HIS A 132 -15.20 6.62 2.40
N ARG A 133 -14.49 5.53 2.07
CA ARG A 133 -13.77 4.73 3.04
C ARG A 133 -12.51 4.10 2.44
N ILE A 134 -11.43 4.11 3.21
CA ILE A 134 -10.28 3.23 2.97
C ILE A 134 -10.00 2.42 4.22
N GLN A 135 -9.56 1.18 4.05
CA GLN A 135 -9.23 0.29 5.17
C GLN A 135 -7.90 -0.42 5.00
N VAL A 136 -7.24 -0.67 6.12
CA VAL A 136 -5.99 -1.42 6.23
C VAL A 136 -6.25 -2.61 7.13
N SER A 137 -5.86 -3.81 6.71
CA SER A 137 -5.96 -5.02 7.54
C SER A 137 -4.56 -5.52 7.85
N ILE A 138 -4.25 -5.68 9.13
CA ILE A 138 -2.88 -5.93 9.59
C ILE A 138 -2.89 -7.12 10.56
N ILE A 139 -2.00 -8.10 10.34
CA ILE A 139 -1.82 -9.22 11.27
C ILE A 139 -1.45 -8.67 12.64
N PRO A 140 -2.08 -9.10 13.75
CA PRO A 140 -1.88 -8.51 15.09
C PRO A 140 -0.42 -8.43 15.54
N ARG A 141 0.41 -9.43 15.20
CA ARG A 141 1.83 -9.46 15.53
C ARG A 141 2.73 -8.61 14.62
N ASN A 142 2.20 -8.04 13.53
CA ASN A 142 2.95 -7.12 12.67
C ASN A 142 2.99 -5.72 13.28
N THR A 143 3.77 -5.55 14.33
CA THR A 143 3.87 -4.31 15.10
C THR A 143 4.41 -3.15 14.25
N ALA A 144 5.30 -3.42 13.29
CA ALA A 144 5.83 -2.39 12.40
C ALA A 144 4.73 -1.77 11.53
N SER A 145 3.88 -2.60 10.92
CA SER A 145 2.74 -2.13 10.12
C SER A 145 1.68 -1.45 10.99
N ARG A 146 1.40 -1.96 12.19
CA ARG A 146 0.45 -1.33 13.13
C ARG A 146 0.90 0.07 13.54
N ARG A 147 2.18 0.29 13.81
CA ARG A 147 2.71 1.63 14.13
C ARG A 147 2.46 2.66 13.04
N VAL A 148 2.34 2.25 11.76
CA VAL A 148 1.99 3.17 10.67
C VAL A 148 0.60 3.77 10.87
N VAL A 149 -0.40 2.92 11.07
CA VAL A 149 -1.80 3.34 11.24
C VAL A 149 -2.02 4.01 12.61
N GLU A 150 -1.32 3.57 13.64
CA GLU A 150 -1.36 4.18 14.99
C GLU A 150 -0.81 5.61 14.98
N LYS A 151 0.32 5.88 14.30
CA LYS A 151 0.86 7.24 14.11
C LYS A 151 -0.13 8.18 13.45
N LEU A 152 -0.89 7.67 12.49
CA LEU A 152 -1.93 8.43 11.79
C LEU A 152 -3.26 8.42 12.54
N LYS A 153 -3.33 7.81 13.73
CA LYS A 153 -4.55 7.67 14.54
C LYS A 153 -5.75 7.16 13.72
N ILE A 154 -5.49 6.20 12.82
CA ILE A 154 -6.54 5.53 12.06
C ILE A 154 -7.29 4.60 13.02
N ARG A 155 -8.62 4.66 12.97
CA ARG A 155 -9.50 3.98 13.92
C ARG A 155 -9.42 2.46 13.77
N ASP A 156 -9.25 1.77 14.91
CA ASP A 156 -9.34 0.32 15.03
C ASP A 156 -10.82 -0.11 15.02
N GLU A 157 -11.16 -1.09 14.21
CA GLU A 157 -12.52 -1.65 14.07
C GLU A 157 -12.61 -3.11 14.54
N GLY A 158 -11.61 -3.56 15.29
CA GLY A 158 -11.58 -4.91 15.83
C GLY A 158 -10.93 -5.93 14.91
N VAL A 159 -10.97 -7.18 15.35
CA VAL A 159 -10.29 -8.30 14.72
C VAL A 159 -11.26 -9.06 13.81
N ALA A 160 -10.82 -9.29 12.56
CA ALA A 160 -11.42 -10.26 11.67
C ALA A 160 -10.64 -11.58 11.80
N GLU A 161 -11.28 -12.60 12.34
CA GLU A 161 -10.67 -13.90 12.58
C GLU A 161 -10.48 -14.64 11.26
N ARG A 162 -9.31 -15.30 11.08
CA ARG A 162 -8.96 -16.13 9.91
C ARG A 162 -9.28 -15.44 8.59
N TYR A 163 -8.90 -14.18 8.51
CA TYR A 163 -9.37 -13.27 7.45
C TYR A 163 -8.67 -13.47 6.11
N LEU A 164 -7.34 -13.57 6.12
CA LEU A 164 -6.53 -13.75 4.91
C LEU A 164 -5.52 -14.89 5.10
N GLU A 165 -5.26 -15.63 4.02
CA GLU A 165 -4.20 -16.61 4.00
C GLU A 165 -2.85 -15.91 3.75
N ILE A 166 -1.96 -16.01 4.75
CA ILE A 166 -0.62 -15.44 4.72
C ILE A 166 0.37 -16.57 4.90
N ASN A 167 1.28 -16.73 3.95
CA ASN A 167 2.29 -17.78 3.95
C ASN A 167 1.72 -19.19 4.25
N GLY A 168 0.50 -19.47 3.73
CA GLY A 168 -0.18 -20.76 3.88
C GLY A 168 -0.97 -20.95 5.18
N VAL A 169 -1.13 -19.89 5.98
CA VAL A 169 -1.90 -19.91 7.23
C VAL A 169 -3.01 -18.86 7.17
N TRP A 170 -4.23 -19.22 7.53
CA TRP A 170 -5.34 -18.28 7.71
C TRP A 170 -5.11 -17.47 8.98
N GLU A 171 -4.75 -16.20 8.81
CA GLU A 171 -4.35 -15.30 9.88
C GLU A 171 -5.47 -14.33 10.26
N ASP A 172 -5.56 -14.04 11.56
CA ASP A 172 -6.39 -12.96 12.06
C ASP A 172 -5.81 -11.60 11.64
N HIS A 173 -6.68 -10.63 11.38
CA HIS A 173 -6.27 -9.28 11.04
C HIS A 173 -7.04 -8.25 11.87
N VAL A 174 -6.32 -7.32 12.47
CA VAL A 174 -6.90 -6.08 13.00
C VAL A 174 -7.28 -5.20 11.81
N ARG A 175 -8.52 -4.76 11.75
CA ARG A 175 -9.01 -3.85 10.70
C ARG A 175 -8.96 -2.42 11.19
N TYR A 176 -8.30 -1.59 10.42
CA TYR A 176 -8.25 -0.15 10.63
C TYR A 176 -8.96 0.54 9.47
N ALA A 177 -9.66 1.63 9.75
CA ALA A 177 -10.32 2.38 8.70
C ALA A 177 -10.37 3.88 9.01
N ILE A 178 -10.45 4.66 7.94
CA ILE A 178 -10.76 6.08 7.96
C ILE A 178 -11.86 6.36 6.94
N THR A 179 -12.85 7.16 7.31
CA THR A 179 -13.94 7.60 6.44
C THR A 179 -13.68 8.99 5.88
N ALA A 180 -14.47 9.39 4.88
CA ALA A 180 -14.38 10.73 4.28
C ALA A 180 -14.66 11.84 5.32
N GLU A 181 -15.57 11.60 6.26
CA GLU A 181 -15.88 12.54 7.34
C GLU A 181 -14.70 12.70 8.30
N GLU A 182 -14.08 11.59 8.71
CA GLU A 182 -12.88 11.62 9.55
C GLU A 182 -11.70 12.29 8.81
N TRP A 183 -11.57 12.02 7.50
CA TRP A 183 -10.58 12.69 6.65
C TRP A 183 -10.79 14.20 6.61
N GLN A 184 -12.01 14.67 6.33
CA GLN A 184 -12.32 16.08 6.27
C GLN A 184 -12.03 16.82 7.59
N GLN A 185 -12.29 16.20 8.73
CA GLN A 185 -12.02 16.78 10.05
C GLN A 185 -10.52 16.91 10.36
N ARG A 186 -9.69 16.02 9.79
CA ARG A 186 -8.27 15.89 10.15
C ARG A 186 -7.31 16.17 9.01
N ARG A 187 -7.85 16.47 7.83
CA ARG A 187 -7.11 16.62 6.59
C ARG A 187 -5.97 17.63 6.71
N ASP A 188 -6.29 18.83 7.15
CA ASP A 188 -5.32 19.92 7.20
C ASP A 188 -4.20 19.64 8.21
N ASP A 189 -4.51 19.07 9.36
CA ASP A 189 -3.51 18.62 10.33
C ASP A 189 -2.60 17.53 9.76
N LEU A 190 -3.19 16.52 9.09
CA LEU A 190 -2.42 15.44 8.48
C LEU A 190 -1.53 15.93 7.32
N LEU A 191 -2.02 16.87 6.51
CA LEU A 191 -1.22 17.43 5.42
C LEU A 191 -0.07 18.28 5.98
N ALA A 192 -0.33 19.14 6.96
CA ALA A 192 0.70 19.96 7.61
C ALA A 192 1.78 19.12 8.31
N GLU A 193 1.39 18.01 8.95
CA GLU A 193 2.33 17.13 9.66
C GLU A 193 3.19 16.30 8.69
N TRP A 194 2.60 15.80 7.59
CA TRP A 194 3.24 14.76 6.77
C TRP A 194 3.60 15.19 5.34
N ILE A 195 2.98 16.23 4.78
CA ILE A 195 3.15 16.58 3.36
C ILE A 195 3.71 18.00 3.18
N ASP A 196 3.24 18.99 3.92
CA ASP A 196 3.68 20.38 3.87
C ASP A 196 4.91 20.59 4.77
#